data_bbe2cf3f0c2194dc7c0ccef3820412a6
#
_entry.id   bbe2cf3f0c2194dc7c0ccef3820412a6
#
_cell.length_a   1.000
_cell.length_b   1.000
_cell.length_c   1.000
_cell.angle_alpha   90.00
_cell.angle_beta   90.00
_cell.angle_gamma   90.00
#
_symmetry.space_group_name_H-M   'P 1'
#
loop_
_entity.id
_entity.type
_entity.pdbx_description
1 polymer ?
#
loop_
_entity_poly.entity_id
_entity_poly.type
_entity_poly.pdbx_seq_one_letter_code
_entity_poly.pdbx_strand_id
1 'polypeptide(L)'
;MTQSFFADIKPARFEGTDSTNPLAFHHYDPDEMVLGKRMEDHLRFAVAYWHSFAWEGGDPFGGQTFERPWHPQDDMGRAKIKADAAFDMFDILGVPHFCWHDADIRPEQGNFADNLATLNEITDYMADKSAATGIKNLWGTANMFSHRRWMSGASTNPDPNIFAWSAATVKTCMDATIKLGGENYVLWGGREGYETLLNTDMGRERQQAGRMLQMVVDYKHKMGFKGAIL
;
A
#
# COMPACT_ATOMS: atom_id res chain seq x y z
N MET A 1 14.86 -8.63 19.68
CA MET A 1 15.24 -7.80 18.53
C MET A 1 15.36 -8.74 17.34
N THR A 2 14.52 -8.58 16.35
CA THR A 2 14.65 -9.34 15.09
C THR A 2 15.93 -8.91 14.42
N GLN A 3 16.75 -9.83 13.94
CA GLN A 3 17.97 -9.51 13.22
C GLN A 3 17.61 -8.83 11.91
N SER A 4 18.17 -7.64 11.63
CA SER A 4 17.95 -6.95 10.36
C SER A 4 18.45 -7.79 9.18
N PHE A 5 17.63 -7.89 8.13
CA PHE A 5 18.03 -8.56 6.88
C PHE A 5 19.11 -7.79 6.12
N PHE A 6 19.31 -6.54 6.45
CA PHE A 6 20.18 -5.60 5.75
C PHE A 6 21.32 -5.08 6.64
N ALA A 7 21.67 -5.80 7.71
CA ALA A 7 22.67 -5.34 8.70
C ALA A 7 24.03 -4.95 8.11
N ASP A 8 24.42 -5.57 7.00
CA ASP A 8 25.69 -5.30 6.32
C ASP A 8 25.60 -4.19 5.26
N ILE A 9 24.40 -3.63 5.02
CA ILE A 9 24.18 -2.59 4.02
C ILE A 9 24.23 -1.22 4.71
N LYS A 10 25.15 -0.38 4.25
CA LYS A 10 25.23 1.01 4.73
C LYS A 10 24.07 1.84 4.16
N PRO A 11 23.56 2.82 4.92
CA PRO A 11 22.53 3.71 4.43
C PRO A 11 22.97 4.44 3.15
N ALA A 12 22.08 4.43 2.15
CA ALA A 12 22.28 5.21 0.93
C ALA A 12 22.24 6.71 1.26
N ARG A 13 23.22 7.46 0.76
CA ARG A 13 23.34 8.92 0.99
C ARG A 13 23.83 9.58 -0.30
N PHE A 14 23.63 10.89 -0.37
CA PHE A 14 24.24 11.69 -1.44
C PHE A 14 25.74 11.76 -1.24
N GLU A 15 26.50 11.39 -2.28
CA GLU A 15 27.97 11.41 -2.31
C GLU A 15 28.50 12.22 -3.52
N GLY A 16 27.61 12.73 -4.36
CA GLY A 16 27.97 13.48 -5.56
C GLY A 16 28.31 12.61 -6.77
N THR A 17 28.48 13.27 -7.91
CA THR A 17 28.67 12.63 -9.22
C THR A 17 29.98 11.86 -9.35
N ASP A 18 30.97 12.20 -8.55
CA ASP A 18 32.31 11.57 -8.60
C ASP A 18 32.42 10.33 -7.69
N SER A 19 31.38 10.00 -6.93
CA SER A 19 31.38 8.82 -6.09
C SER A 19 31.43 7.55 -6.94
N THR A 20 32.22 6.59 -6.48
CA THR A 20 32.30 5.24 -7.05
C THR A 20 31.44 4.23 -6.30
N ASN A 21 30.70 4.65 -5.28
CA ASN A 21 29.79 3.80 -4.52
C ASN A 21 28.49 3.58 -5.31
N PRO A 22 28.21 2.35 -5.78
CA PRO A 22 27.00 2.08 -6.59
C PRO A 22 25.70 2.19 -5.80
N LEU A 23 25.77 2.25 -4.46
CA LEU A 23 24.60 2.38 -3.59
C LEU A 23 24.39 3.81 -3.08
N ALA A 24 25.21 4.78 -3.51
CA ALA A 24 25.04 6.19 -3.17
C ALA A 24 24.09 6.91 -4.15
N PHE A 25 23.48 7.98 -3.69
CA PHE A 25 22.79 8.92 -4.58
C PHE A 25 23.85 9.86 -5.20
N HIS A 26 23.92 9.88 -6.52
CA HIS A 26 24.92 10.69 -7.25
C HIS A 26 24.36 12.04 -7.71
N HIS A 27 23.06 12.15 -7.89
CA HIS A 27 22.39 13.33 -8.43
C HIS A 27 21.29 13.90 -7.52
N TYR A 28 20.82 13.13 -6.55
CA TYR A 28 19.79 13.54 -5.61
C TYR A 28 20.43 13.92 -4.29
N ASP A 29 20.50 15.22 -4.02
CA ASP A 29 20.88 15.77 -2.71
C ASP A 29 19.60 16.18 -1.97
N PRO A 30 19.19 15.48 -0.91
CA PRO A 30 17.98 15.80 -0.15
C PRO A 30 18.07 17.17 0.54
N ASP A 31 19.28 17.65 0.82
CA ASP A 31 19.54 18.90 1.55
C ASP A 31 19.67 20.12 0.63
N GLU A 32 19.75 19.93 -0.68
CA GLU A 32 19.83 21.03 -1.65
C GLU A 32 18.65 21.99 -1.49
N MET A 33 18.95 23.28 -1.34
CA MET A 33 17.93 24.32 -1.22
C MET A 33 17.47 24.82 -2.58
N VAL A 34 16.23 24.53 -2.94
CA VAL A 34 15.58 24.96 -4.19
C VAL A 34 14.32 25.76 -3.88
N LEU A 35 14.24 26.99 -4.38
CA LEU A 35 13.09 27.89 -4.17
C LEU A 35 12.66 28.03 -2.69
N GLY A 36 13.66 28.02 -1.78
CA GLY A 36 13.44 28.21 -0.35
C GLY A 36 12.99 26.97 0.43
N LYS A 37 13.01 25.78 -0.19
CA LYS A 37 12.74 24.48 0.43
C LYS A 37 13.85 23.49 0.14
N ARG A 38 14.02 22.49 0.99
CA ARG A 38 14.93 21.37 0.72
C ARG A 38 14.41 20.53 -0.44
N MET A 39 15.30 19.90 -1.17
CA MET A 39 14.93 19.01 -2.28
C MET A 39 14.00 17.89 -1.81
N GLU A 40 14.22 17.31 -0.63
CA GLU A 40 13.33 16.27 -0.09
C GLU A 40 11.89 16.75 0.19
N ASP A 41 11.69 18.05 0.45
CA ASP A 41 10.36 18.63 0.60
C ASP A 41 9.63 18.82 -0.73
N HIS A 42 10.38 18.92 -1.84
CA HIS A 42 9.84 18.95 -3.19
C HIS A 42 9.57 17.55 -3.74
N LEU A 43 10.51 16.62 -3.53
CA LEU A 43 10.50 15.25 -4.03
C LEU A 43 10.30 14.26 -2.87
N ARG A 44 9.06 14.13 -2.43
CA ARG A 44 8.68 13.22 -1.35
C ARG A 44 8.58 11.78 -1.87
N PHE A 45 9.68 11.05 -1.82
CA PHE A 45 9.70 9.65 -2.24
C PHE A 45 8.94 8.74 -1.28
N ALA A 46 8.27 7.73 -1.84
CA ALA A 46 7.62 6.68 -1.11
C ALA A 46 7.94 5.31 -1.71
N VAL A 47 8.09 4.29 -0.87
CA VAL A 47 8.24 2.92 -1.35
C VAL A 47 6.88 2.27 -1.50
N ALA A 48 6.65 1.65 -2.65
CA ALA A 48 5.47 0.84 -2.95
C ALA A 48 5.64 -0.55 -2.32
N TYR A 49 4.85 -0.85 -1.28
CA TYR A 49 4.98 -2.08 -0.52
C TYR A 49 4.76 -3.34 -1.38
N TRP A 50 3.83 -3.27 -2.33
CA TRP A 50 3.46 -4.40 -3.20
C TRP A 50 4.61 -4.86 -4.10
N HIS A 51 5.28 -3.98 -4.80
CA HIS A 51 6.39 -4.36 -5.68
C HIS A 51 7.63 -4.80 -4.91
N SER A 52 7.93 -4.12 -3.81
CA SER A 52 9.19 -4.32 -3.09
C SER A 52 9.16 -5.52 -2.15
N PHE A 53 8.01 -5.80 -1.52
CA PHE A 53 7.94 -6.78 -0.43
C PHE A 53 6.86 -7.85 -0.62
N ALA A 54 5.72 -7.56 -1.25
CA ALA A 54 4.62 -8.50 -1.39
C ALA A 54 4.67 -9.30 -2.69
N TRP A 55 5.25 -8.76 -3.75
CA TRP A 55 5.32 -9.45 -5.04
C TRP A 55 6.25 -10.66 -4.98
N GLU A 56 5.75 -11.77 -5.49
CA GLU A 56 6.44 -13.07 -5.49
C GLU A 56 7.18 -13.36 -6.79
N GLY A 57 7.25 -12.40 -7.72
CA GLY A 57 7.94 -12.54 -9.00
C GLY A 57 7.12 -13.19 -10.11
N GLY A 58 5.80 -13.38 -9.89
CA GLY A 58 4.90 -13.89 -10.93
C GLY A 58 4.57 -12.83 -11.97
N ASP A 59 4.42 -13.26 -13.23
CA ASP A 59 4.02 -12.43 -14.36
C ASP A 59 3.18 -13.25 -15.37
N PRO A 60 2.75 -12.68 -16.51
CA PRO A 60 2.00 -13.43 -17.52
C PRO A 60 2.74 -14.62 -18.12
N PHE A 61 4.04 -14.75 -17.93
CA PHE A 61 4.88 -15.81 -18.49
C PHE A 61 5.21 -16.93 -17.49
N GLY A 62 5.03 -16.68 -16.19
CA GLY A 62 5.32 -17.68 -15.17
C GLY A 62 4.89 -17.33 -13.76
N GLY A 63 5.01 -18.31 -12.88
CA GLY A 63 4.66 -18.19 -11.48
C GLY A 63 5.74 -17.55 -10.63
N GLN A 64 5.68 -17.82 -9.32
CA GLN A 64 6.61 -17.29 -8.33
C GLN A 64 8.07 -17.60 -8.67
N THR A 65 8.92 -16.57 -8.63
CA THR A 65 10.37 -16.67 -8.88
C THR A 65 11.21 -16.16 -7.71
N PHE A 66 10.59 -15.47 -6.73
CA PHE A 66 11.29 -14.94 -5.56
C PHE A 66 11.05 -15.82 -4.33
N GLU A 67 12.14 -16.16 -3.65
CA GLU A 67 12.12 -16.75 -2.32
C GLU A 67 12.57 -15.71 -1.31
N ARG A 68 11.68 -15.39 -0.36
CA ARG A 68 11.96 -14.42 0.71
C ARG A 68 11.54 -14.99 2.05
N PRO A 69 12.19 -14.60 3.16
CA PRO A 69 11.90 -15.14 4.50
C PRO A 69 10.46 -14.96 4.97
N TRP A 70 9.73 -14.02 4.38
CA TRP A 70 8.33 -13.73 4.70
C TRP A 70 7.32 -14.31 3.69
N HIS A 71 7.78 -15.10 2.69
CA HIS A 71 6.92 -15.78 1.74
C HIS A 71 6.73 -17.27 2.08
N PRO A 72 5.54 -17.83 1.80
CA PRO A 72 4.29 -17.14 1.50
C PRO A 72 3.81 -16.32 2.70
N GLN A 73 3.04 -15.26 2.47
CA GLN A 73 2.46 -14.45 3.52
C GLN A 73 1.15 -15.09 4.01
N ASP A 74 1.25 -16.19 4.74
CA ASP A 74 0.14 -17.03 5.18
C ASP A 74 -0.20 -16.88 6.68
N ASP A 75 0.65 -16.21 7.45
CA ASP A 75 0.43 -15.94 8.87
C ASP A 75 0.90 -14.55 9.30
N MET A 76 0.49 -14.14 10.50
CA MET A 76 0.86 -12.83 11.09
C MET A 76 2.33 -12.72 11.46
N GLY A 77 3.00 -13.84 11.78
CA GLY A 77 4.44 -13.84 12.04
C GLY A 77 5.22 -13.39 10.81
N ARG A 78 4.90 -13.96 9.65
CA ARG A 78 5.51 -13.58 8.37
C ARG A 78 5.15 -12.16 7.95
N ALA A 79 3.92 -11.72 8.19
CA ALA A 79 3.52 -10.33 7.94
C ALA A 79 4.35 -9.33 8.76
N LYS A 80 4.62 -9.64 10.04
CA LYS A 80 5.47 -8.82 10.91
C LYS A 80 6.93 -8.85 10.48
N ILE A 81 7.48 -10.01 10.11
CA ILE A 81 8.85 -10.13 9.56
C ILE A 81 8.99 -9.27 8.30
N LYS A 82 7.98 -9.29 7.42
CA LYS A 82 7.96 -8.44 6.23
C LYS A 82 7.93 -6.95 6.58
N ALA A 83 7.15 -6.55 7.58
CA ALA A 83 7.13 -5.17 8.05
C ALA A 83 8.49 -4.75 8.65
N ASP A 84 9.16 -5.64 9.39
CA ASP A 84 10.52 -5.38 9.89
C ASP A 84 11.48 -5.10 8.73
N ALA A 85 11.53 -6.00 7.74
CA ALA A 85 12.38 -5.84 6.56
C ALA A 85 12.05 -4.58 5.76
N ALA A 86 10.77 -4.22 5.66
CA ALA A 86 10.32 -3.03 4.95
C ALA A 86 10.83 -1.74 5.63
N PHE A 87 10.63 -1.60 6.93
CA PHE A 87 11.04 -0.41 7.66
C PHE A 87 12.57 -0.29 7.73
N ASP A 88 13.31 -1.40 7.86
CA ASP A 88 14.76 -1.40 7.75
C ASP A 88 15.22 -0.88 6.37
N MET A 89 14.57 -1.34 5.30
CA MET A 89 14.91 -0.91 3.93
C MET A 89 14.57 0.57 3.69
N PHE A 90 13.44 1.06 4.23
CA PHE A 90 13.07 2.48 4.10
C PHE A 90 14.12 3.38 4.76
N ASP A 91 14.60 3.00 5.96
CA ASP A 91 15.64 3.74 6.67
C ASP A 91 16.97 3.73 5.91
N ILE A 92 17.38 2.56 5.39
CA ILE A 92 18.60 2.43 4.59
C ILE A 92 18.55 3.32 3.34
N LEU A 93 17.41 3.36 2.65
CA LEU A 93 17.24 4.21 1.47
C LEU A 93 17.04 5.69 1.81
N GLY A 94 16.78 6.04 3.08
CA GLY A 94 16.41 7.38 3.48
C GLY A 94 15.09 7.84 2.89
N VAL A 95 14.15 6.92 2.65
CA VAL A 95 12.83 7.22 2.06
C VAL A 95 11.83 7.47 3.17
N PRO A 96 11.22 8.66 3.25
CA PRO A 96 10.41 9.06 4.40
C PRO A 96 8.97 8.52 4.37
N HIS A 97 8.54 7.90 3.26
CA HIS A 97 7.16 7.46 3.11
C HIS A 97 7.04 6.05 2.52
N PHE A 98 5.91 5.41 2.81
CA PHE A 98 5.49 4.14 2.18
C PHE A 98 4.01 4.17 1.81
N CYS A 99 3.63 3.30 0.85
CA CYS A 99 2.28 3.08 0.39
C CYS A 99 1.95 1.58 0.40
N TRP A 100 0.69 1.20 0.64
CA TRP A 100 0.29 -0.19 0.80
C TRP A 100 -1.14 -0.47 0.32
N HIS A 101 -1.40 -1.75 -0.04
CA HIS A 101 -2.74 -2.32 -0.08
C HIS A 101 -2.92 -3.27 1.12
N ASP A 102 -4.16 -3.47 1.56
CA ASP A 102 -4.43 -4.39 2.68
C ASP A 102 -3.88 -5.80 2.43
N ALA A 103 -4.03 -6.34 1.21
CA ALA A 103 -3.50 -7.64 0.84
C ALA A 103 -1.96 -7.72 0.84
N ASP A 104 -1.26 -6.60 0.75
CA ASP A 104 0.21 -6.57 0.78
C ASP A 104 0.76 -6.73 2.20
N ILE A 105 0.01 -6.25 3.20
CA ILE A 105 0.51 -6.15 4.57
C ILE A 105 -0.01 -7.24 5.49
N ARG A 106 -1.19 -7.81 5.22
CA ARG A 106 -1.81 -8.86 6.04
C ARG A 106 -1.94 -10.20 5.30
N PRO A 107 -2.00 -11.34 5.98
CA PRO A 107 -2.41 -12.59 5.38
C PRO A 107 -3.90 -12.56 5.00
N GLU A 108 -4.27 -13.14 3.86
CA GLU A 108 -5.67 -13.30 3.47
C GLU A 108 -6.32 -14.40 4.31
N GLN A 109 -7.53 -14.14 4.79
CA GLN A 109 -8.34 -15.05 5.58
C GLN A 109 -9.62 -15.44 4.85
N GLY A 110 -10.27 -16.50 5.30
CA GLY A 110 -11.47 -17.04 4.64
C GLY A 110 -12.72 -16.16 4.74
N ASN A 111 -12.76 -15.19 5.65
CA ASN A 111 -13.91 -14.33 5.89
C ASN A 111 -13.51 -12.89 6.22
N PHE A 112 -14.48 -11.99 6.18
CA PHE A 112 -14.24 -10.55 6.37
C PHE A 112 -13.82 -10.19 7.79
N ALA A 113 -14.36 -10.86 8.81
CA ALA A 113 -14.07 -10.53 10.21
C ALA A 113 -12.60 -10.86 10.55
N ASP A 114 -12.11 -12.00 10.09
CA ASP A 114 -10.71 -12.41 10.31
C ASP A 114 -9.75 -11.53 9.49
N ASN A 115 -10.13 -11.14 8.27
CA ASN A 115 -9.38 -10.17 7.48
C ASN A 115 -9.27 -8.81 8.19
N LEU A 116 -10.33 -8.36 8.83
CA LEU A 116 -10.33 -7.12 9.62
C LEU A 116 -9.43 -7.26 10.86
N ALA A 117 -9.48 -8.41 11.55
CA ALA A 117 -8.64 -8.66 12.71
C ALA A 117 -7.15 -8.63 12.34
N THR A 118 -6.75 -9.34 11.29
CA THR A 118 -5.35 -9.34 10.81
C THR A 118 -4.90 -7.98 10.30
N LEU A 119 -5.78 -7.21 9.64
CA LEU A 119 -5.48 -5.84 9.23
C LEU A 119 -5.23 -4.94 10.43
N ASN A 120 -6.08 -5.01 11.46
CA ASN A 120 -5.92 -4.21 12.67
C ASN A 120 -4.61 -4.55 13.40
N GLU A 121 -4.28 -5.85 13.54
CA GLU A 121 -3.06 -6.29 14.21
C GLU A 121 -1.79 -5.80 13.49
N ILE A 122 -1.73 -5.96 12.16
CA ILE A 122 -0.54 -5.53 11.42
C ILE A 122 -0.41 -4.01 11.38
N THR A 123 -1.53 -3.28 11.31
CA THR A 123 -1.47 -1.81 11.31
C THR A 123 -1.10 -1.25 12.68
N ASP A 124 -1.45 -1.92 13.80
CA ASP A 124 -0.92 -1.57 15.12
C ASP A 124 0.62 -1.74 15.14
N TYR A 125 1.10 -2.87 14.67
CA TYR A 125 2.54 -3.15 14.58
C TYR A 125 3.30 -2.14 13.71
N MET A 126 2.74 -1.78 12.55
CA MET A 126 3.33 -0.77 11.66
C MET A 126 3.28 0.64 12.23
N ALA A 127 2.24 0.98 13.01
CA ALA A 127 2.15 2.27 13.70
C ALA A 127 3.26 2.43 14.73
N ASP A 128 3.57 1.39 15.50
CA ASP A 128 4.70 1.39 16.45
C ASP A 128 6.03 1.60 15.72
N LYS A 129 6.23 0.97 14.57
CA LYS A 129 7.43 1.17 13.74
C LYS A 129 7.51 2.59 13.17
N SER A 130 6.41 3.12 12.66
CA SER A 130 6.35 4.51 12.19
C SER A 130 6.69 5.49 13.29
N ALA A 131 6.18 5.28 14.50
CA ALA A 131 6.51 6.11 15.66
C ALA A 131 8.01 6.02 16.06
N ALA A 132 8.62 4.83 15.94
CA ALA A 132 10.03 4.62 16.29
C ALA A 132 11.00 5.17 15.26
N THR A 133 10.63 5.17 13.96
CA THR A 133 11.53 5.54 12.84
C THR A 133 11.25 6.93 12.26
N GLY A 134 10.06 7.47 12.47
CA GLY A 134 9.61 8.71 11.82
C GLY A 134 9.13 8.50 10.36
N ILE A 135 9.20 7.29 9.83
CA ILE A 135 8.74 6.96 8.48
C ILE A 135 7.21 6.93 8.46
N LYS A 136 6.58 7.59 7.49
CA LYS A 136 5.15 7.89 7.47
C LYS A 136 4.40 7.12 6.38
N ASN A 137 3.15 6.84 6.64
CA ASN A 137 2.25 6.37 5.60
C ASN A 137 1.85 7.53 4.67
N LEU A 138 2.18 7.45 3.36
CA LEU A 138 1.74 8.44 2.39
C LEU A 138 0.28 8.21 2.01
N TRP A 139 -0.08 6.97 1.73
CA TRP A 139 -1.46 6.55 1.48
C TRP A 139 -1.60 5.03 1.62
N GLY A 140 -2.81 4.61 1.98
CA GLY A 140 -3.26 3.23 1.90
C GLY A 140 -4.37 3.09 0.88
N THR A 141 -4.63 1.85 0.44
CA THR A 141 -5.74 1.52 -0.44
C THR A 141 -6.23 0.09 -0.24
N ALA A 142 -7.46 -0.18 -0.65
CA ALA A 142 -8.05 -1.51 -0.66
C ALA A 142 -7.62 -2.26 -1.93
N ASN A 143 -7.12 -3.49 -1.77
CA ASN A 143 -6.93 -4.40 -2.89
C ASN A 143 -8.29 -5.01 -3.28
N MET A 144 -8.87 -4.49 -4.36
CA MET A 144 -10.15 -4.96 -4.89
C MET A 144 -9.98 -5.57 -6.30
N PHE A 145 -8.83 -6.20 -6.55
CA PHE A 145 -8.48 -6.71 -7.87
C PHE A 145 -7.74 -8.05 -7.88
N SER A 146 -7.00 -8.41 -6.85
CA SER A 146 -6.18 -9.64 -6.86
C SER A 146 -7.00 -10.91 -6.58
N HIS A 147 -7.96 -10.86 -5.66
CA HIS A 147 -8.74 -12.03 -5.32
C HIS A 147 -9.82 -12.31 -6.38
N ARG A 148 -10.10 -13.60 -6.65
CA ARG A 148 -11.10 -14.04 -7.66
C ARG A 148 -12.50 -13.48 -7.48
N ARG A 149 -12.91 -13.02 -6.27
CA ARG A 149 -14.21 -12.38 -6.05
C ARG A 149 -14.41 -11.12 -6.88
N TRP A 150 -13.32 -10.48 -7.28
CA TRP A 150 -13.32 -9.25 -8.06
C TRP A 150 -13.35 -9.47 -9.57
N MET A 151 -13.48 -10.72 -10.03
CA MET A 151 -13.38 -11.08 -11.46
C MET A 151 -14.36 -10.32 -12.36
N SER A 152 -15.50 -9.87 -11.83
CA SER A 152 -16.51 -9.07 -12.54
C SER A 152 -16.66 -7.66 -11.97
N GLY A 153 -15.56 -7.10 -11.47
CA GLY A 153 -15.51 -5.79 -10.85
C GLY A 153 -15.67 -5.83 -9.33
N ALA A 154 -15.39 -4.71 -8.71
CA ALA A 154 -15.60 -4.46 -7.28
C ALA A 154 -16.81 -3.55 -7.08
N SER A 155 -16.66 -2.23 -7.28
CA SER A 155 -17.78 -1.29 -7.18
C SER A 155 -18.79 -1.45 -8.32
N THR A 156 -18.37 -1.95 -9.46
CA THR A 156 -19.21 -2.20 -10.64
C THR A 156 -19.82 -3.62 -10.67
N ASN A 157 -19.48 -4.48 -9.69
CA ASN A 157 -19.93 -5.85 -9.68
C ASN A 157 -21.46 -5.96 -9.66
N PRO A 158 -22.06 -6.84 -10.47
CA PRO A 158 -23.53 -7.06 -10.48
C PRO A 158 -24.04 -7.74 -9.20
N ASP A 159 -23.18 -8.44 -8.45
CA ASP A 159 -23.55 -9.07 -7.18
C ASP A 159 -23.49 -8.02 -6.05
N PRO A 160 -24.64 -7.72 -5.39
CA PRO A 160 -24.68 -6.75 -4.31
C PRO A 160 -23.83 -7.15 -3.10
N ASN A 161 -23.57 -8.44 -2.89
CA ASN A 161 -22.71 -8.90 -1.80
C ASN A 161 -21.26 -8.53 -2.08
N ILE A 162 -20.81 -8.59 -3.34
CA ILE A 162 -19.47 -8.16 -3.72
C ILE A 162 -19.34 -6.64 -3.60
N PHE A 163 -20.36 -5.88 -4.01
CA PHE A 163 -20.38 -4.44 -3.78
C PHE A 163 -20.28 -4.09 -2.29
N ALA A 164 -21.05 -4.76 -1.43
CA ALA A 164 -21.02 -4.55 0.02
C ALA A 164 -19.65 -4.93 0.63
N TRP A 165 -19.06 -6.04 0.18
CA TRP A 165 -17.72 -6.45 0.58
C TRP A 165 -16.68 -5.40 0.19
N SER A 166 -16.77 -4.88 -1.05
CA SER A 166 -15.89 -3.82 -1.55
C SER A 166 -15.97 -2.56 -0.68
N ALA A 167 -17.19 -2.09 -0.41
CA ALA A 167 -17.42 -0.91 0.42
C ALA A 167 -16.88 -1.09 1.85
N ALA A 168 -17.08 -2.28 2.44
CA ALA A 168 -16.56 -2.59 3.76
C ALA A 168 -15.02 -2.65 3.76
N THR A 169 -14.40 -3.23 2.72
CA THR A 169 -12.93 -3.27 2.57
C THR A 169 -12.36 -1.86 2.44
N VAL A 170 -12.94 -1.01 1.59
CA VAL A 170 -12.53 0.40 1.46
C VAL A 170 -12.62 1.12 2.80
N LYS A 171 -13.75 0.98 3.51
CA LYS A 171 -13.92 1.59 4.83
C LYS A 171 -12.82 1.16 5.79
N THR A 172 -12.54 -0.12 5.91
CA THR A 172 -11.54 -0.63 6.88
C THR A 172 -10.12 -0.21 6.51
N CYS A 173 -9.80 -0.12 5.21
CA CYS A 173 -8.51 0.41 4.74
C CYS A 173 -8.39 1.92 4.99
N MET A 174 -9.47 2.69 4.90
CA MET A 174 -9.47 4.10 5.31
C MET A 174 -9.22 4.24 6.82
N ASP A 175 -9.87 3.42 7.66
CA ASP A 175 -9.65 3.43 9.11
C ASP A 175 -8.18 3.11 9.43
N ALA A 176 -7.60 2.10 8.77
CA ALA A 176 -6.20 1.73 8.91
C ALA A 176 -5.26 2.86 8.43
N THR A 177 -5.58 3.51 7.31
CA THR A 177 -4.81 4.67 6.81
C THR A 177 -4.82 5.82 7.81
N ILE A 178 -5.98 6.15 8.37
CA ILE A 178 -6.11 7.20 9.40
C ILE A 178 -5.31 6.83 10.65
N LYS A 179 -5.40 5.58 11.11
CA LYS A 179 -4.66 5.05 12.25
C LYS A 179 -3.14 5.16 12.07
N LEU A 180 -2.64 4.88 10.87
CA LEU A 180 -1.23 5.02 10.49
C LEU A 180 -0.80 6.48 10.24
N GLY A 181 -1.67 7.47 10.47
CA GLY A 181 -1.39 8.87 10.20
C GLY A 181 -1.21 9.17 8.70
N GLY A 182 -1.84 8.38 7.84
CA GLY A 182 -1.73 8.52 6.39
C GLY A 182 -2.17 9.88 5.88
N GLU A 183 -1.44 10.41 4.92
CA GLU A 183 -1.70 11.75 4.37
C GLU A 183 -2.84 11.76 3.37
N ASN A 184 -3.03 10.67 2.62
CA ASN A 184 -4.03 10.53 1.57
C ASN A 184 -4.63 9.12 1.56
N TYR A 185 -5.69 8.93 0.78
CA TYR A 185 -6.27 7.62 0.49
C TYR A 185 -6.46 7.45 -1.02
N VAL A 186 -6.06 6.30 -1.56
CA VAL A 186 -6.14 5.99 -3.00
C VAL A 186 -7.25 4.97 -3.25
N LEU A 187 -7.98 5.15 -4.35
CA LEU A 187 -8.87 4.15 -4.92
C LEU A 187 -8.33 3.75 -6.30
N TRP A 188 -8.05 2.47 -6.47
CA TRP A 188 -7.58 1.96 -7.75
C TRP A 188 -8.58 0.99 -8.35
N GLY A 189 -9.16 1.37 -9.50
CA GLY A 189 -10.19 0.62 -10.20
C GLY A 189 -9.65 -0.41 -11.20
N GLY A 190 -8.57 -1.11 -10.85
CA GLY A 190 -7.85 -2.00 -11.76
C GLY A 190 -8.60 -3.23 -12.25
N ARG A 191 -9.76 -3.54 -11.65
CA ARG A 191 -10.60 -4.69 -12.03
C ARG A 191 -12.08 -4.30 -12.08
N GLU A 192 -12.37 -3.07 -12.49
CA GLU A 192 -13.75 -2.63 -12.65
C GLU A 192 -14.29 -2.98 -14.05
N GLY A 193 -15.57 -3.32 -14.11
CA GLY A 193 -16.27 -3.67 -15.34
C GLY A 193 -16.01 -5.08 -15.84
N TYR A 194 -16.29 -5.28 -17.11
CA TYR A 194 -16.11 -6.54 -17.84
C TYR A 194 -15.07 -6.39 -18.95
N GLU A 195 -14.50 -7.52 -19.36
CA GLU A 195 -13.55 -7.56 -20.47
C GLU A 195 -14.18 -7.25 -21.83
N THR A 196 -15.50 -7.33 -21.95
CA THR A 196 -16.25 -7.07 -23.18
C THR A 196 -17.47 -6.18 -22.95
N LEU A 197 -17.69 -5.23 -23.85
CA LEU A 197 -18.86 -4.34 -23.84
C LEU A 197 -20.19 -5.06 -24.11
N LEU A 198 -20.15 -6.25 -24.70
CA LEU A 198 -21.37 -7.03 -25.03
C LEU A 198 -22.17 -7.44 -23.80
N ASN A 199 -21.52 -7.58 -22.65
CA ASN A 199 -22.14 -8.02 -21.39
C ASN A 199 -22.23 -6.90 -20.36
N THR A 200 -21.97 -5.65 -20.76
CA THR A 200 -21.80 -4.51 -19.85
C THR A 200 -22.96 -3.54 -19.95
N ASP A 201 -23.61 -3.25 -18.85
CA ASP A 201 -24.47 -2.08 -18.67
C ASP A 201 -23.62 -0.90 -18.13
N MET A 202 -23.00 -0.17 -19.03
CA MET A 202 -22.11 0.94 -18.69
C MET A 202 -22.81 2.05 -17.88
N GLY A 203 -24.12 2.26 -18.11
CA GLY A 203 -24.91 3.23 -17.35
C GLY A 203 -24.99 2.86 -15.89
N ARG A 204 -25.32 1.59 -15.61
CA ARG A 204 -25.41 1.03 -14.25
C ARG A 204 -24.03 1.03 -13.59
N GLU A 205 -22.99 0.58 -14.27
CA GLU A 205 -21.65 0.51 -13.70
C GLU A 205 -21.14 1.89 -13.28
N ARG A 206 -21.34 2.92 -14.14
CA ARG A 206 -21.01 4.29 -13.79
C ARG A 206 -21.80 4.79 -12.57
N GLN A 207 -23.07 4.44 -12.44
CA GLN A 207 -23.88 4.81 -11.27
C GLN A 207 -23.37 4.11 -10.00
N GLN A 208 -23.03 2.83 -10.08
CA GLN A 208 -22.47 2.08 -8.95
C GLN A 208 -21.10 2.62 -8.51
N ALA A 209 -20.20 2.88 -9.45
CA ALA A 209 -18.89 3.50 -9.17
C ALA A 209 -19.09 4.88 -8.52
N GLY A 210 -19.98 5.71 -9.07
CA GLY A 210 -20.31 7.03 -8.49
C GLY A 210 -20.88 6.90 -7.08
N ARG A 211 -21.73 5.90 -6.81
CA ARG A 211 -22.24 5.62 -5.46
C ARG A 211 -21.13 5.22 -4.49
N MET A 212 -20.19 4.36 -4.94
CA MET A 212 -19.04 3.97 -4.10
C MET A 212 -18.19 5.20 -3.76
N LEU A 213 -17.85 6.02 -4.74
CA LEU A 213 -17.06 7.24 -4.52
C LEU A 213 -17.77 8.21 -3.56
N GLN A 214 -19.08 8.38 -3.70
CA GLN A 214 -19.86 9.22 -2.78
C GLN A 214 -19.79 8.67 -1.33
N MET A 215 -19.96 7.35 -1.15
CA MET A 215 -19.83 6.72 0.17
C MET A 215 -18.44 6.95 0.79
N VAL A 216 -17.38 6.88 -0.02
CA VAL A 216 -16.01 7.15 0.43
C VAL A 216 -15.83 8.61 0.88
N VAL A 217 -16.34 9.56 0.10
CA VAL A 217 -16.29 11.00 0.42
C VAL A 217 -17.09 11.31 1.69
N ASP A 218 -18.29 10.74 1.82
CA ASP A 218 -19.13 10.93 3.00
C ASP A 218 -18.43 10.35 4.24
N TYR A 219 -17.82 9.17 4.11
CA TYR A 219 -17.07 8.55 5.20
C TYR A 219 -15.83 9.36 5.57
N LYS A 220 -15.07 9.85 4.61
CA LYS A 220 -13.97 10.81 4.82
C LYS A 220 -14.39 11.96 5.69
N HIS A 221 -15.49 12.62 5.34
CA HIS A 221 -16.00 13.78 6.09
C HIS A 221 -16.46 13.39 7.49
N LYS A 222 -17.16 12.25 7.63
CA LYS A 222 -17.60 11.72 8.92
C LYS A 222 -16.42 11.46 9.86
N MET A 223 -15.30 10.94 9.35
CA MET A 223 -14.09 10.66 10.14
C MET A 223 -13.21 11.89 10.34
N GLY A 224 -13.51 13.01 9.72
CA GLY A 224 -12.70 14.23 9.78
C GLY A 224 -11.33 14.08 9.06
N PHE A 225 -11.19 13.10 8.19
CA PHE A 225 -9.94 12.88 7.43
C PHE A 225 -9.70 14.02 6.44
N LYS A 226 -8.53 14.67 6.52
CA LYS A 226 -8.19 15.85 5.72
C LYS A 226 -7.47 15.54 4.43
N GLY A 227 -6.90 14.33 4.31
CA GLY A 227 -6.17 13.88 3.14
C GLY A 227 -7.02 13.88 1.86
N ALA A 228 -6.39 13.90 0.71
CA ALA A 228 -7.08 13.75 -0.57
C ALA A 228 -7.60 12.30 -0.74
N ILE A 229 -8.68 12.15 -1.49
CA ILE A 229 -9.09 10.89 -2.11
C ILE A 229 -8.60 10.97 -3.56
N LEU A 230 -7.77 10.03 -3.95
CA LEU A 230 -7.07 9.97 -5.24
C LEU A 230 -7.51 8.76 -6.05
#